data_931f0a39e0f778565e0278968b5c58e4
#
_entry.id   931f0a39e0f778565e0278968b5c58e4
#
_cell.length_a   1.000
_cell.length_b   1.000
_cell.length_c   1.000
_cell.angle_alpha   90.00
_cell.angle_beta   90.00
_cell.angle_gamma   90.00
#
_symmetry.space_group_name_H-M   'P 1'
#
loop_
_entity.id
_entity.type
_entity.pdbx_description
1 polymer ?
#
loop_
_entity_poly.entity_id
_entity_poly.type
_entity_poly.pdbx_seq_one_letter_code
_entity_poly.pdbx_strand_id
1 'polypeptide(L)'
;METEVLKEQHYVEELVEIIRSGLPKEELIDRLSDYHDNDIADALTKLTPDERRELYPLIGVERVAEIFAYLDDAEPYLKELPIESAAKIVSEMDSDDAVDVLEEMDATTKHKIVGMLDKEASEDVRLLFSYDEDEIGSRMTTNFIMIHNNLTIRQAMRELIEQAGENDNISTIYVIDDEDKFYGAIDLKDLIIARAVSYTH
;
A
#
# COMPACT_ATOMS: atom_id res chain seq x y z
N MET A 1 -4.42 24.80 -13.97
CA MET A 1 -4.15 23.76 -14.99
C MET A 1 -2.75 23.88 -15.58
N GLU A 2 -2.44 24.85 -16.48
CA GLU A 2 -1.09 24.97 -17.08
C GLU A 2 0.05 25.14 -16.07
N THR A 3 -0.18 25.85 -14.98
CA THR A 3 0.81 26.12 -13.92
C THR A 3 1.02 24.92 -12.99
N GLU A 4 0.02 24.06 -12.82
CA GLU A 4 0.10 22.82 -12.02
C GLU A 4 0.85 21.72 -12.79
N VAL A 5 0.51 21.52 -14.04
CA VAL A 5 1.21 20.57 -14.93
C VAL A 5 2.71 20.90 -15.07
N LEU A 6 3.06 22.20 -15.12
CA LEU A 6 4.46 22.63 -15.15
C LEU A 6 5.19 22.40 -13.82
N LYS A 7 4.49 22.44 -12.69
CA LYS A 7 5.07 22.12 -11.38
C LYS A 7 5.28 20.60 -11.23
N GLU A 8 4.30 19.80 -11.58
CA GLU A 8 4.40 18.33 -11.56
C GLU A 8 5.58 17.84 -12.42
N GLN A 9 5.71 18.35 -13.65
CA GLN A 9 6.85 18.01 -14.51
C GLN A 9 8.20 18.38 -13.89
N HIS A 10 8.26 19.48 -13.15
CA HIS A 10 9.50 19.91 -12.49
C HIS A 10 9.90 18.95 -11.34
N TYR A 11 8.95 18.47 -10.54
CA TYR A 11 9.20 17.52 -9.46
C TYR A 11 9.68 16.17 -10.00
N VAL A 12 9.10 15.68 -11.07
CA VAL A 12 9.52 14.43 -11.71
C VAL A 12 10.95 14.52 -12.24
N GLU A 13 11.33 15.65 -12.88
CA GLU A 13 12.69 15.87 -13.37
C GLU A 13 13.69 15.96 -12.20
N GLU A 14 13.35 16.66 -11.13
CA GLU A 14 14.16 16.78 -9.92
C GLU A 14 14.37 15.40 -9.25
N LEU A 15 13.33 14.59 -9.13
CA LEU A 15 13.41 13.24 -8.60
C LEU A 15 14.34 12.34 -9.41
N VAL A 16 14.23 12.40 -10.73
CA VAL A 16 15.12 11.65 -11.65
C VAL A 16 16.59 12.08 -11.44
N GLU A 17 16.85 13.38 -11.27
CA GLU A 17 18.21 13.88 -11.00
C GLU A 17 18.71 13.40 -9.62
N ILE A 18 17.89 13.41 -8.59
CA ILE A 18 18.21 12.89 -7.25
C ILE A 18 18.58 11.41 -7.34
N ILE A 19 17.76 10.59 -8.02
CA ILE A 19 18.00 9.16 -8.17
C ILE A 19 19.32 8.90 -8.94
N ARG A 20 19.61 9.67 -9.98
CA ARG A 20 20.83 9.56 -10.79
C ARG A 20 22.09 10.15 -10.15
N SER A 21 21.94 10.89 -9.06
CA SER A 21 23.06 11.61 -8.43
C SER A 21 24.11 10.71 -7.78
N GLY A 22 23.82 9.40 -7.57
CA GLY A 22 24.72 8.47 -6.91
C GLY A 22 24.95 8.76 -5.43
N LEU A 23 23.97 9.37 -4.76
CA LEU A 23 23.99 9.64 -3.32
C LEU A 23 24.15 8.34 -2.51
N PRO A 24 24.77 8.40 -1.32
CA PRO A 24 24.71 7.30 -0.36
C PRO A 24 23.25 6.94 -0.02
N LYS A 25 22.99 5.65 0.27
CA LYS A 25 21.65 5.13 0.54
C LYS A 25 20.84 5.97 1.53
N GLU A 26 21.46 6.32 2.67
CA GLU A 26 20.79 7.08 3.74
C GLU A 26 20.37 8.49 3.26
N GLU A 27 21.24 9.16 2.50
CA GLU A 27 20.95 10.49 1.95
C GLU A 27 19.92 10.43 0.82
N LEU A 28 19.95 9.37 0.00
CA LEU A 28 18.93 9.14 -1.03
C LEU A 28 17.54 8.95 -0.41
N ILE A 29 17.43 8.08 0.61
CA ILE A 29 16.17 7.85 1.33
C ILE A 29 15.65 9.14 1.96
N ASP A 30 16.52 9.92 2.63
CA ASP A 30 16.18 11.20 3.25
C ASP A 30 15.60 12.18 2.20
N ARG A 31 16.27 12.30 1.05
CA ARG A 31 15.79 13.14 -0.06
C ARG A 31 14.47 12.68 -0.63
N LEU A 32 14.28 11.36 -0.82
CA LEU A 32 13.04 10.79 -1.35
C LEU A 32 11.88 10.87 -0.36
N SER A 33 12.14 11.02 0.95
CA SER A 33 11.08 11.18 1.95
C SER A 33 10.36 12.53 1.90
N ASP A 34 10.92 13.51 1.22
CA ASP A 34 10.29 14.81 0.98
C ASP A 34 9.23 14.78 -0.14
N TYR A 35 9.12 13.65 -0.87
CA TYR A 35 8.22 13.49 -2.01
C TYR A 35 7.17 12.42 -1.74
N HIS A 36 5.97 12.59 -2.30
CA HIS A 36 4.92 11.59 -2.28
C HIS A 36 5.27 10.40 -3.19
N ASP A 37 4.79 9.21 -2.84
CA ASP A 37 5.06 8.00 -3.60
C ASP A 37 4.46 8.05 -5.02
N ASN A 38 3.37 8.79 -5.22
CA ASN A 38 2.85 9.12 -6.55
C ASN A 38 3.89 9.87 -7.42
N ASP A 39 4.59 10.87 -6.86
CA ASP A 39 5.62 11.61 -7.61
C ASP A 39 6.81 10.70 -7.96
N ILE A 40 7.14 9.76 -7.06
CA ILE A 40 8.18 8.77 -7.30
C ILE A 40 7.74 7.76 -8.37
N ALA A 41 6.48 7.32 -8.37
CA ALA A 41 5.92 6.46 -9.40
C ALA A 41 6.04 7.11 -10.79
N ASP A 42 5.70 8.39 -10.91
CA ASP A 42 5.90 9.16 -12.14
C ASP A 42 7.38 9.22 -12.56
N ALA A 43 8.29 9.41 -11.61
CA ALA A 43 9.73 9.41 -11.88
C ALA A 43 10.22 8.03 -12.36
N LEU A 44 9.69 6.91 -11.83
CA LEU A 44 10.03 5.56 -12.30
C LEU A 44 9.76 5.38 -13.80
N THR A 45 8.74 6.05 -14.36
CA THR A 45 8.43 6.00 -15.78
C THR A 45 9.54 6.60 -16.67
N LYS A 46 10.38 7.48 -16.11
CA LYS A 46 11.50 8.17 -16.80
C LYS A 46 12.85 7.47 -16.59
N LEU A 47 12.91 6.49 -15.71
CA LEU A 47 14.11 5.71 -15.45
C LEU A 47 14.20 4.52 -16.41
N THR A 48 15.42 4.09 -16.66
CA THR A 48 15.69 2.83 -17.37
C THR A 48 15.46 1.63 -16.44
N PRO A 49 15.21 0.42 -16.97
CA PRO A 49 15.11 -0.80 -16.16
C PRO A 49 16.31 -1.05 -15.24
N ASP A 50 17.52 -0.69 -15.67
CA ASP A 50 18.73 -0.85 -14.87
C ASP A 50 18.73 0.12 -13.67
N GLU A 51 18.39 1.39 -13.89
CA GLU A 51 18.28 2.40 -12.83
C GLU A 51 17.20 2.02 -11.80
N ARG A 52 16.06 1.50 -12.25
CA ARG A 52 15.00 1.01 -11.35
C ARG A 52 15.46 -0.17 -10.52
N ARG A 53 16.11 -1.17 -11.13
CA ARG A 53 16.64 -2.34 -10.41
C ARG A 53 17.72 -1.99 -9.38
N GLU A 54 18.47 -0.91 -9.61
CA GLU A 54 19.43 -0.40 -8.61
C GLU A 54 18.72 0.37 -7.49
N LEU A 55 17.62 1.06 -7.77
CA LEU A 55 16.85 1.86 -6.82
C LEU A 55 16.06 1.00 -5.82
N TYR A 56 15.32 -0.03 -6.28
CA TYR A 56 14.40 -0.80 -5.44
C TYR A 56 15.04 -1.38 -4.17
N PRO A 57 16.24 -2.00 -4.19
CA PRO A 57 16.88 -2.49 -2.98
C PRO A 57 17.30 -1.37 -2.01
N LEU A 58 17.43 -0.13 -2.49
CA LEU A 58 17.82 1.01 -1.68
C LEU A 58 16.64 1.54 -0.88
N ILE A 59 15.46 1.65 -1.49
CA ILE A 59 14.26 2.21 -0.85
C ILE A 59 13.48 1.17 -0.03
N GLY A 60 13.66 -0.12 -0.30
CA GLY A 60 13.02 -1.22 0.43
C GLY A 60 11.74 -1.73 -0.22
N VAL A 61 11.37 -2.97 0.11
CA VAL A 61 10.26 -3.70 -0.55
C VAL A 61 8.91 -3.04 -0.24
N GLU A 62 8.66 -2.70 1.02
CA GLU A 62 7.46 -2.04 1.50
C GLU A 62 7.18 -0.75 0.69
N ARG A 63 8.15 0.16 0.65
CA ARG A 63 7.98 1.40 -0.09
C ARG A 63 7.86 1.22 -1.60
N VAL A 64 8.50 0.19 -2.17
CA VAL A 64 8.31 -0.14 -3.59
C VAL A 64 6.88 -0.60 -3.86
N ALA A 65 6.27 -1.37 -2.96
CA ALA A 65 4.88 -1.79 -3.05
C ALA A 65 3.93 -0.58 -3.03
N GLU A 66 4.12 0.34 -2.06
CA GLU A 66 3.36 1.60 -1.99
C GLU A 66 3.48 2.44 -3.27
N ILE A 67 4.69 2.59 -3.81
CA ILE A 67 4.91 3.33 -5.06
C ILE A 67 4.22 2.64 -6.25
N PHE A 68 4.23 1.32 -6.30
CA PHE A 68 3.64 0.57 -7.41
C PHE A 68 2.12 0.67 -7.47
N ALA A 69 1.44 0.88 -6.32
CA ALA A 69 0.02 1.18 -6.25
C ALA A 69 -0.39 2.46 -7.02
N TYR A 70 0.55 3.37 -7.27
CA TYR A 70 0.33 4.59 -8.06
C TYR A 70 0.68 4.44 -9.55
N LEU A 71 1.16 3.28 -10.00
CA LEU A 71 1.43 3.04 -11.41
C LEU A 71 0.15 2.61 -12.13
N ASP A 72 -0.12 3.18 -13.31
CA ASP A 72 -1.25 2.77 -14.16
C ASP A 72 -1.16 1.28 -14.57
N ASP A 73 0.05 0.74 -14.67
CA ASP A 73 0.37 -0.65 -15.00
C ASP A 73 1.70 -1.02 -14.33
N ALA A 74 1.64 -1.78 -13.25
CA ALA A 74 2.81 -2.20 -12.48
C ALA A 74 3.46 -3.50 -13.04
N GLU A 75 2.75 -4.26 -13.87
CA GLU A 75 3.21 -5.55 -14.39
C GLU A 75 4.56 -5.47 -15.12
N PRO A 76 4.83 -4.50 -16.04
CA PRO A 76 6.11 -4.37 -16.71
C PRO A 76 7.28 -4.19 -15.74
N TYR A 77 7.08 -3.44 -14.65
CA TYR A 77 8.10 -3.15 -13.64
C TYR A 77 8.41 -4.38 -12.79
N LEU A 78 7.39 -5.17 -12.44
CA LEU A 78 7.58 -6.44 -11.74
C LEU A 78 8.31 -7.47 -12.62
N LYS A 79 8.05 -7.49 -13.92
CA LYS A 79 8.75 -8.36 -14.89
C LYS A 79 10.24 -8.04 -15.04
N GLU A 80 10.70 -6.85 -14.70
CA GLU A 80 12.12 -6.49 -14.68
C GLU A 80 12.89 -7.17 -13.55
N LEU A 81 12.19 -7.72 -12.56
CA LEU A 81 12.75 -8.29 -11.34
C LEU A 81 12.81 -9.83 -11.38
N PRO A 82 13.72 -10.45 -10.60
CA PRO A 82 13.59 -11.86 -10.28
C PRO A 82 12.23 -12.15 -9.66
N ILE A 83 11.65 -13.30 -9.99
CA ILE A 83 10.28 -13.63 -9.58
C ILE A 83 10.09 -13.67 -8.06
N GLU A 84 11.13 -14.04 -7.33
CA GLU A 84 11.14 -14.01 -5.86
C GLU A 84 11.07 -12.59 -5.29
N SER A 85 11.67 -11.63 -5.99
CA SER A 85 11.60 -10.21 -5.61
C SER A 85 10.25 -9.61 -5.96
N ALA A 86 9.71 -9.94 -7.13
CA ALA A 86 8.36 -9.55 -7.53
C ALA A 86 7.30 -10.08 -6.54
N ALA A 87 7.40 -11.37 -6.14
CA ALA A 87 6.48 -11.95 -5.17
C ALA A 87 6.53 -11.26 -3.80
N LYS A 88 7.71 -10.83 -3.35
CA LYS A 88 7.83 -10.05 -2.09
C LYS A 88 7.15 -8.69 -2.19
N ILE A 89 7.32 -7.99 -3.32
CA ILE A 89 6.66 -6.69 -3.53
C ILE A 89 5.14 -6.88 -3.54
N VAL A 90 4.63 -7.90 -4.25
CA VAL A 90 3.20 -8.20 -4.28
C VAL A 90 2.66 -8.62 -2.90
N SER A 91 3.48 -9.27 -2.05
CA SER A 91 3.08 -9.59 -0.66
C SER A 91 2.93 -8.35 0.24
N GLU A 92 3.63 -7.27 -0.06
CA GLU A 92 3.57 -6.01 0.69
C GLU A 92 2.55 -5.00 0.11
N MET A 93 1.89 -5.34 -1.02
CA MET A 93 0.83 -4.51 -1.60
C MET A 93 -0.48 -4.69 -0.84
N ASP A 94 -1.31 -3.65 -0.85
CA ASP A 94 -2.72 -3.80 -0.49
C ASP A 94 -3.39 -4.88 -1.34
N SER A 95 -4.33 -5.61 -0.76
CA SER A 95 -4.90 -6.81 -1.38
C SER A 95 -5.59 -6.54 -2.72
N ASP A 96 -6.25 -5.38 -2.86
CA ASP A 96 -6.88 -4.93 -4.09
C ASP A 96 -5.84 -4.59 -5.17
N ASP A 97 -4.78 -3.85 -4.83
CA ASP A 97 -3.67 -3.54 -5.75
C ASP A 97 -2.94 -4.82 -6.18
N ALA A 98 -2.69 -5.74 -5.24
CA ALA A 98 -2.08 -7.02 -5.55
C ALA A 98 -2.92 -7.84 -6.54
N VAL A 99 -4.25 -7.85 -6.38
CA VAL A 99 -5.18 -8.52 -7.29
C VAL A 99 -5.17 -7.87 -8.66
N ASP A 100 -5.29 -6.54 -8.74
CA ASP A 100 -5.29 -5.81 -10.01
C ASP A 100 -4.00 -6.10 -10.80
N VAL A 101 -2.85 -6.03 -10.18
CA VAL A 101 -1.56 -6.35 -10.81
C VAL A 101 -1.47 -7.82 -11.24
N LEU A 102 -1.96 -8.75 -10.42
CA LEU A 102 -1.96 -10.18 -10.74
C LEU A 102 -2.93 -10.52 -11.88
N GLU A 103 -4.02 -9.76 -12.06
CA GLU A 103 -4.96 -9.95 -13.17
C GLU A 103 -4.35 -9.59 -14.52
N GLU A 104 -3.46 -8.62 -14.58
CA GLU A 104 -2.75 -8.22 -15.80
C GLU A 104 -1.66 -9.20 -16.22
N MET A 105 -1.21 -10.09 -15.33
CA MET A 105 -0.15 -11.05 -15.59
C MET A 105 -0.62 -12.26 -16.39
N ASP A 106 0.28 -12.83 -17.17
CA ASP A 106 0.04 -14.14 -17.77
C ASP A 106 -0.13 -15.24 -16.70
N ALA A 107 -0.97 -16.26 -17.01
CA ALA A 107 -1.36 -17.30 -16.06
C ALA A 107 -0.15 -18.05 -15.43
N THR A 108 0.97 -18.17 -16.14
CA THR A 108 2.16 -18.88 -15.65
C THR A 108 2.90 -18.04 -14.60
N THR A 109 3.08 -16.75 -14.87
CA THR A 109 3.73 -15.80 -13.96
C THR A 109 2.86 -15.57 -12.72
N LYS A 110 1.56 -15.31 -12.91
CA LYS A 110 0.57 -15.20 -11.83
C LYS A 110 0.62 -16.40 -10.90
N HIS A 111 0.55 -17.64 -11.43
CA HIS A 111 0.57 -18.83 -10.59
C HIS A 111 1.86 -18.99 -9.77
N LYS A 112 3.00 -18.60 -10.33
CA LYS A 112 4.29 -18.65 -9.62
C LYS A 112 4.35 -17.62 -8.51
N ILE A 113 3.93 -16.37 -8.76
CA ILE A 113 3.92 -15.30 -7.76
C ILE A 113 2.98 -15.68 -6.61
N VAL A 114 1.72 -16.03 -6.90
CA VAL A 114 0.74 -16.46 -5.89
C VAL A 114 1.24 -17.64 -5.05
N GLY A 115 2.03 -18.55 -5.65
CA GLY A 115 2.65 -19.67 -4.93
C GLY A 115 3.82 -19.28 -4.02
N MET A 116 4.31 -18.04 -4.11
CA MET A 116 5.43 -17.49 -3.34
C MET A 116 5.01 -16.38 -2.36
N LEU A 117 3.74 -15.92 -2.43
CA LEU A 117 3.21 -14.94 -1.48
C LEU A 117 3.34 -15.51 -0.06
N ASP A 118 3.49 -14.63 0.91
CA ASP A 118 3.39 -15.00 2.30
C ASP A 118 1.96 -15.47 2.64
N LYS A 119 1.76 -15.90 3.88
CA LYS A 119 0.49 -16.53 4.26
C LYS A 119 -0.67 -15.53 4.21
N GLU A 120 -0.46 -14.31 4.72
CA GLU A 120 -1.48 -13.27 4.83
C GLU A 120 -1.89 -12.77 3.45
N ALA A 121 -0.96 -12.28 2.64
CA ALA A 121 -1.22 -11.86 1.27
C ALA A 121 -1.86 -12.97 0.42
N SER A 122 -1.46 -14.24 0.63
CA SER A 122 -2.05 -15.39 -0.08
C SER A 122 -3.50 -15.65 0.32
N GLU A 123 -3.86 -15.45 1.60
CA GLU A 123 -5.24 -15.59 2.08
C GLU A 123 -6.12 -14.47 1.54
N ASP A 124 -5.65 -13.23 1.55
CA ASP A 124 -6.36 -12.06 1.05
C ASP A 124 -6.58 -12.08 -0.46
N VAL A 125 -5.53 -12.34 -1.22
CA VAL A 125 -5.63 -12.51 -2.69
C VAL A 125 -6.61 -13.63 -3.05
N ARG A 126 -6.61 -14.76 -2.33
CA ARG A 126 -7.58 -15.85 -2.57
C ARG A 126 -9.02 -15.45 -2.22
N LEU A 127 -9.19 -14.66 -1.17
CA LEU A 127 -10.50 -14.14 -0.80
C LEU A 127 -11.06 -13.28 -1.93
N LEU A 128 -10.30 -12.32 -2.43
CA LEU A 128 -10.74 -11.44 -3.51
C LEU A 128 -10.96 -12.20 -4.82
N PHE A 129 -10.09 -13.13 -5.19
CA PHE A 129 -10.29 -14.01 -6.35
C PHE A 129 -11.46 -15.00 -6.22
N SER A 130 -12.06 -15.14 -5.04
CA SER A 130 -13.26 -15.97 -4.86
C SER A 130 -14.55 -15.32 -5.37
N TYR A 131 -14.50 -14.01 -5.63
CA TYR A 131 -15.61 -13.23 -6.18
C TYR A 131 -15.52 -13.14 -7.70
N ASP A 132 -16.65 -13.10 -8.39
CA ASP A 132 -16.70 -12.81 -9.82
C ASP A 132 -16.43 -11.30 -10.06
N GLU A 133 -15.89 -10.93 -11.23
CA GLU A 133 -15.51 -9.54 -11.57
C GLU A 133 -16.65 -8.53 -11.46
N ASP A 134 -17.91 -8.97 -11.59
CA ASP A 134 -19.13 -8.16 -11.47
C ASP A 134 -19.70 -8.13 -10.04
N GLU A 135 -19.13 -8.86 -9.11
CA GLU A 135 -19.48 -8.82 -7.69
C GLU A 135 -18.72 -7.72 -6.95
N ILE A 136 -19.39 -7.04 -6.01
CA ILE A 136 -18.76 -5.96 -5.23
C ILE A 136 -17.56 -6.47 -4.40
N GLY A 137 -17.56 -7.74 -4.03
CA GLY A 137 -16.49 -8.38 -3.29
C GLY A 137 -15.15 -8.37 -4.03
N SER A 138 -15.13 -8.35 -5.37
CA SER A 138 -13.93 -8.24 -6.18
C SER A 138 -13.27 -6.85 -6.11
N ARG A 139 -13.98 -5.85 -5.55
CA ARG A 139 -13.53 -4.46 -5.38
C ARG A 139 -13.32 -4.08 -3.92
N MET A 140 -13.24 -5.05 -3.04
CA MET A 140 -12.97 -4.84 -1.61
C MET A 140 -11.45 -4.79 -1.37
N THR A 141 -11.08 -4.09 -0.31
CA THR A 141 -9.74 -4.19 0.29
C THR A 141 -9.82 -4.86 1.65
N THR A 142 -8.76 -5.52 2.09
CA THR A 142 -8.60 -6.01 3.46
C THR A 142 -7.88 -5.00 4.36
N ASN A 143 -7.38 -3.90 3.78
CA ASN A 143 -6.69 -2.82 4.47
C ASN A 143 -7.68 -1.91 5.21
N PHE A 144 -8.10 -2.28 6.42
CA PHE A 144 -8.98 -1.48 7.28
C PHE A 144 -8.82 -1.82 8.76
N ILE A 145 -9.16 -0.86 9.62
CA ILE A 145 -9.16 -1.03 11.08
C ILE A 145 -10.45 -1.67 11.56
N MET A 146 -10.32 -2.73 12.36
CA MET A 146 -11.44 -3.46 12.96
C MET A 146 -11.25 -3.61 14.47
N ILE A 147 -12.29 -3.25 15.25
CA ILE A 147 -12.27 -3.35 16.72
C ILE A 147 -13.57 -4.00 17.24
N HIS A 148 -13.50 -4.63 18.42
CA HIS A 148 -14.68 -5.19 19.07
C HIS A 148 -15.52 -4.14 19.80
N ASN A 149 -16.85 -4.31 19.79
CA ASN A 149 -17.83 -3.40 20.39
C ASN A 149 -17.81 -3.37 21.93
N ASN A 150 -17.22 -4.37 22.57
CA ASN A 150 -17.11 -4.48 24.04
C ASN A 150 -15.90 -3.76 24.64
N LEU A 151 -15.05 -3.14 23.79
CA LEU A 151 -13.85 -2.43 24.24
C LEU A 151 -14.19 -1.07 24.88
N THR A 152 -13.41 -0.71 25.88
CA THR A 152 -13.38 0.68 26.36
C THR A 152 -12.66 1.57 25.32
N ILE A 153 -12.96 2.88 25.33
CA ILE A 153 -12.31 3.86 24.42
C ILE A 153 -10.77 3.77 24.51
N ARG A 154 -10.21 3.50 25.69
CA ARG A 154 -8.76 3.35 25.85
C ARG A 154 -8.23 2.08 25.17
N GLN A 155 -8.96 0.98 25.23
CA GLN A 155 -8.60 -0.27 24.56
C GLN A 155 -8.75 -0.12 23.07
N ALA A 156 -9.87 0.43 22.60
CA ALA A 156 -10.11 0.71 21.18
C ALA A 156 -8.98 1.56 20.54
N MET A 157 -8.55 2.63 21.24
CA MET A 157 -7.41 3.45 20.80
C MET A 157 -6.09 2.68 20.75
N ARG A 158 -5.90 1.68 21.61
CA ARG A 158 -4.69 0.87 21.58
C ARG A 158 -4.71 -0.07 20.38
N GLU A 159 -5.81 -0.78 20.17
CA GLU A 159 -5.97 -1.67 19.02
C GLU A 159 -5.86 -0.90 17.70
N LEU A 160 -6.46 0.30 17.62
CA LEU A 160 -6.29 1.17 16.46
C LEU A 160 -4.81 1.50 16.21
N ILE A 161 -4.04 1.87 17.25
CA ILE A 161 -2.61 2.22 17.07
C ILE A 161 -1.80 0.99 16.66
N GLU A 162 -2.12 -0.19 17.18
CA GLU A 162 -1.47 -1.45 16.81
C GLU A 162 -1.73 -1.81 15.35
N GLN A 163 -2.95 -1.63 14.86
CA GLN A 163 -3.33 -1.92 13.47
C GLN A 163 -2.92 -0.81 12.48
N ALA A 164 -2.85 0.45 12.91
CA ALA A 164 -2.52 1.60 12.05
C ALA A 164 -1.07 1.60 11.54
N GLY A 165 -0.22 0.70 12.02
CA GLY A 165 1.12 0.48 11.47
C GLY A 165 1.12 -0.36 10.20
N GLU A 166 0.05 -1.09 9.95
CA GLU A 166 -0.10 -2.07 8.86
C GLU A 166 -1.30 -1.72 7.94
N ASN A 167 -2.08 -0.69 8.27
CA ASN A 167 -3.28 -0.29 7.53
C ASN A 167 -3.33 1.21 7.32
N ASP A 168 -3.55 1.65 6.09
CA ASP A 168 -3.63 3.04 5.70
C ASP A 168 -5.06 3.61 5.81
N ASN A 169 -6.08 2.76 5.69
CA ASN A 169 -7.49 3.14 5.78
C ASN A 169 -7.97 3.29 7.23
N ILE A 170 -7.39 4.26 7.95
CA ILE A 170 -7.64 4.53 9.36
C ILE A 170 -8.76 5.53 9.64
N SER A 171 -9.28 6.19 8.63
CA SER A 171 -10.32 7.24 8.80
C SER A 171 -11.64 6.69 9.31
N THR A 172 -11.98 5.48 8.88
CA THR A 172 -13.18 4.73 9.32
C THR A 172 -12.74 3.47 10.04
N ILE A 173 -13.21 3.30 11.27
CA ILE A 173 -12.95 2.15 12.12
C ILE A 173 -14.20 1.28 12.13
N TYR A 174 -14.09 0.04 11.68
CA TYR A 174 -15.19 -0.91 11.69
C TYR A 174 -15.30 -1.57 13.07
N VAL A 175 -16.53 -1.69 13.55
CA VAL A 175 -16.84 -2.30 14.84
C VAL A 175 -17.55 -3.63 14.60
N ILE A 176 -17.05 -4.68 15.24
CA ILE A 176 -17.60 -6.03 15.19
C ILE A 176 -18.12 -6.46 16.57
N ASP A 177 -19.02 -7.43 16.59
CA ASP A 177 -19.49 -8.06 17.82
C ASP A 177 -18.63 -9.29 18.20
N ASP A 178 -19.05 -9.99 19.27
CA ASP A 178 -18.33 -11.18 19.75
C ASP A 178 -18.43 -12.41 18.80
N GLU A 179 -19.24 -12.33 17.73
CA GLU A 179 -19.36 -13.34 16.67
C GLU A 179 -18.67 -12.90 15.37
N ASP A 180 -17.79 -11.89 15.42
CA ASP A 180 -17.09 -11.25 14.30
C ASP A 180 -18.03 -10.68 13.21
N LYS A 181 -19.26 -10.30 13.61
CA LYS A 181 -20.21 -9.68 12.69
C LYS A 181 -20.14 -8.17 12.77
N PHE A 182 -20.31 -7.53 11.62
CA PHE A 182 -20.37 -6.07 11.53
C PHE A 182 -21.45 -5.52 12.47
N TYR A 183 -21.04 -4.69 13.42
CA TYR A 183 -21.90 -4.00 14.39
C TYR A 183 -22.15 -2.55 14.00
N GLY A 184 -21.12 -1.87 13.47
CA GLY A 184 -21.19 -0.46 13.07
C GLY A 184 -19.84 0.07 12.62
N ALA A 185 -19.76 1.39 12.42
CA ALA A 185 -18.52 2.08 12.10
C ALA A 185 -18.40 3.37 12.91
N ILE A 186 -17.18 3.80 13.18
CA ILE A 186 -16.85 5.04 13.91
C ILE A 186 -15.81 5.82 13.10
N ASP A 187 -15.97 7.12 12.98
CA ASP A 187 -14.91 7.97 12.45
C ASP A 187 -13.74 8.08 13.46
N LEU A 188 -12.50 8.02 12.96
CA LEU A 188 -11.30 8.23 13.78
C LEU A 188 -11.39 9.50 14.62
N LYS A 189 -11.94 10.58 14.03
CA LYS A 189 -12.14 11.86 14.72
C LYS A 189 -13.00 11.70 15.98
N ASP A 190 -14.10 10.92 15.89
CA ASP A 190 -15.02 10.74 17.03
C ASP A 190 -14.36 9.91 18.12
N LEU A 191 -13.57 8.91 17.78
CA LEU A 191 -12.81 8.13 18.75
C LEU A 191 -11.74 8.98 19.45
N ILE A 192 -11.04 9.86 18.74
CA ILE A 192 -10.08 10.81 19.31
C ILE A 192 -10.77 11.77 20.29
N ILE A 193 -11.93 12.34 19.93
CA ILE A 193 -12.71 13.25 20.78
C ILE A 193 -13.16 12.51 22.04
N ALA A 194 -13.71 11.31 21.90
CA ALA A 194 -14.17 10.51 23.03
C ALA A 194 -13.02 10.18 24.00
N ARG A 195 -11.81 9.91 23.48
CA ARG A 195 -10.63 9.72 24.31
C ARG A 195 -10.23 10.98 25.08
N ALA A 196 -10.26 12.15 24.43
CA ALA A 196 -9.93 13.43 25.09
C ALA A 196 -10.89 13.72 26.24
N VAL A 197 -12.19 13.48 26.07
CA VAL A 197 -13.22 13.67 27.11
C VAL A 197 -13.02 12.69 28.29
N SER A 198 -12.58 11.45 28.02
CA SER A 198 -12.36 10.45 29.07
C SER A 198 -11.19 10.75 30.02
N TYR A 199 -10.33 11.74 29.72
CA TYR A 199 -9.26 12.22 30.62
C TYR A 199 -9.69 13.34 31.55
N THR A 200 -10.89 13.92 31.34
CA THR A 200 -11.38 15.07 32.12
C THR A 200 -12.35 14.68 33.25
N HIS A 201 -12.57 13.41 33.44
CA HIS A 201 -13.35 12.79 34.52
C HIS A 201 -12.49 11.73 35.21
#